data_d1fd32eacfddc0fe7c27d0f09f90e7de
#
_entry.id   d1fd32eacfddc0fe7c27d0f09f90e7de
#
_cell.length_a   1.000
_cell.length_b   1.000
_cell.length_c   1.000
_cell.angle_alpha   90.00
_cell.angle_beta   90.00
_cell.angle_gamma   90.00
#
_symmetry.space_group_name_H-M   'P 1'
#
loop_
_entity.id
_entity.type
_entity.pdbx_description
1 polymer ?
#
loop_
_entity_poly.entity_id
_entity_poly.type
_entity_poly.pdbx_seq_one_letter_code
_entity_poly.pdbx_strand_id
1 'polypeptide(L)'
;MTGSVRPRPIQVALLSLLVLLGCYCRSEAQDDHRKIFGAYFEEWGTRYSGYNIADLEKSNIADQLTYLIYAFGNVTPGATPACEIADPVAAFRDPSVPSVSGKPYVSPLYGNFGAILQLKQLHPHLKVLISLGGQLGDASGWVAASQTSAGRAALVASCINTFVKGNVAPGVQARNLFDGFNIDWEFPSAADKENFTALLGEFRAQLNELTKTTHNKYILSFDSPALRKDYVNIDLKAAAAQVDFLTIDGYDYAGPSDKETNEASPLYEADNNPLRAESSSIDETVKAYLAAGVPAGKYLMGFPLYAVGWTGVPNVNHGLYQHLKDLSPVLLADGSSLCPHPDKASPSPGCDPLLAAGFLTYSTIENLINKNGFVAWFDAARVGATLYNPAAGTFYTFDNPTSVATKTAYIRKNKLGGAYVWVLGQDDANGSLTKAIVAGLQ
;
A
#
# COMPACT_ATOMS: atom_id res chain seq x y z
N MET A 1 52.70 49.58 64.24
CA MET A 1 53.12 48.77 63.11
C MET A 1 52.06 47.72 62.87
N THR A 2 51.18 47.98 61.94
CA THR A 2 49.95 47.26 61.74
C THR A 2 50.09 46.44 60.43
N GLY A 3 50.07 45.11 60.53
CA GLY A 3 50.07 44.23 59.41
C GLY A 3 48.65 43.77 59.05
N SER A 4 48.15 44.18 57.90
CA SER A 4 46.85 43.79 57.34
C SER A 4 46.98 42.47 56.59
N VAL A 5 46.22 41.48 56.97
CA VAL A 5 46.10 40.21 56.27
C VAL A 5 44.83 40.28 55.43
N ARG A 6 44.93 40.10 54.10
CA ARG A 6 43.82 39.96 53.16
C ARG A 6 43.43 38.48 53.06
N PRO A 7 42.13 38.10 53.07
CA PRO A 7 41.74 36.76 52.81
C PRO A 7 41.65 36.45 51.29
N ARG A 8 42.04 35.23 50.89
CA ARG A 8 42.01 34.72 49.53
C ARG A 8 40.57 34.26 49.18
N PRO A 9 40.16 34.40 47.92
CA PRO A 9 38.85 33.90 47.44
C PRO A 9 38.98 32.42 47.01
N ILE A 10 38.33 31.51 47.75
CA ILE A 10 38.08 30.11 47.37
C ILE A 10 36.59 29.92 47.51
N GLN A 11 35.80 30.32 46.53
CA GLN A 11 34.36 29.97 46.47
C GLN A 11 33.68 30.26 45.13
N VAL A 12 34.38 30.24 43.98
CA VAL A 12 33.75 30.46 42.67
C VAL A 12 33.86 29.22 41.72
N ALA A 13 34.57 28.15 42.12
CA ALA A 13 34.83 27.03 41.23
C ALA A 13 33.81 25.84 41.33
N LEU A 14 32.88 25.86 42.28
CA LEU A 14 31.92 24.74 42.47
C LEU A 14 30.52 24.96 41.90
N LEU A 15 30.17 26.16 41.44
CA LEU A 15 28.83 26.41 40.85
C LEU A 15 28.77 26.21 39.33
N SER A 16 29.91 26.18 38.66
CA SER A 16 29.94 26.01 37.17
C SER A 16 29.93 24.57 36.70
N LEU A 17 30.15 23.60 37.60
CA LEU A 17 30.17 22.16 37.23
C LEU A 17 28.81 21.49 37.35
N LEU A 18 27.85 22.07 38.08
CA LEU A 18 26.48 21.54 38.23
C LEU A 18 25.51 21.95 37.11
N VAL A 19 25.87 22.99 36.33
CA VAL A 19 25.04 23.44 35.19
C VAL A 19 25.37 22.66 33.90
N LEU A 20 26.54 22.05 33.79
CA LEU A 20 26.95 21.24 32.63
C LEU A 20 26.54 19.78 32.70
N LEU A 21 26.20 19.27 33.91
CA LEU A 21 25.64 17.91 34.05
C LEU A 21 24.10 17.83 33.93
N GLY A 22 23.43 18.99 33.96
CA GLY A 22 21.96 19.08 33.79
C GLY A 22 21.49 19.06 32.32
N CYS A 23 22.37 19.21 31.32
CA CYS A 23 22.03 19.26 29.90
C CYS A 23 22.31 17.97 29.12
N TYR A 24 22.83 16.93 29.77
CA TYR A 24 23.18 15.68 29.09
C TYR A 24 22.17 14.53 29.26
N CYS A 25 21.06 14.78 29.97
CA CYS A 25 20.00 13.77 30.20
C CYS A 25 18.66 14.17 29.58
N ARG A 26 18.66 14.70 28.37
CA ARG A 26 17.41 14.89 27.60
C ARG A 26 17.64 14.71 26.10
N SER A 27 18.10 13.52 25.74
CA SER A 27 17.98 13.04 24.35
C SER A 27 17.88 11.52 24.33
N GLU A 28 17.02 10.99 25.20
CA GLU A 28 16.53 9.62 25.04
C GLU A 28 15.04 9.70 24.72
N ALA A 29 14.72 9.20 23.53
CA ALA A 29 13.39 8.82 23.06
C ALA A 29 12.34 9.96 23.12
N GLN A 30 12.45 10.93 22.25
CA GLN A 30 11.28 11.27 21.47
C GLN A 30 11.06 10.07 20.56
N ASP A 31 10.38 9.05 21.10
CA ASP A 31 9.81 7.95 20.34
C ASP A 31 8.90 8.64 19.33
N ASP A 32 9.35 8.69 18.09
CA ASP A 32 8.64 9.36 17.03
C ASP A 32 7.40 8.50 16.74
N HIS A 33 6.33 8.73 17.51
CA HIS A 33 5.03 8.07 17.39
C HIS A 33 4.31 8.43 16.09
N ARG A 34 5.06 8.93 15.10
CA ARG A 34 4.54 9.22 13.77
C ARG A 34 4.06 7.91 13.15
N LYS A 35 2.77 7.87 12.83
CA LYS A 35 2.19 6.72 12.14
C LYS A 35 2.85 6.52 10.78
N ILE A 36 3.07 5.26 10.41
CA ILE A 36 3.56 4.90 9.09
C ILE A 36 2.50 5.27 8.07
N PHE A 37 2.91 5.93 6.99
CA PHE A 37 2.10 6.10 5.81
C PHE A 37 2.83 5.54 4.59
N GLY A 38 2.27 4.47 4.01
CA GLY A 38 2.72 3.84 2.78
C GLY A 38 1.80 4.15 1.61
N ALA A 39 2.31 4.07 0.40
CA ALA A 39 1.48 4.15 -0.79
C ALA A 39 2.01 3.25 -1.89
N TYR A 40 1.11 2.52 -2.55
CA TYR A 40 1.46 1.79 -3.76
C TYR A 40 1.51 2.73 -4.96
N PHE A 41 2.50 2.48 -5.81
CA PHE A 41 2.65 3.10 -7.12
C PHE A 41 2.63 2.01 -8.18
N GLU A 42 1.69 2.09 -9.09
CA GLU A 42 1.51 1.16 -10.21
C GLU A 42 2.50 1.44 -11.34
N GLU A 43 3.27 0.44 -11.77
CA GLU A 43 4.27 0.61 -12.85
C GLU A 43 3.63 1.01 -14.19
N TRP A 44 2.38 0.60 -14.41
CA TRP A 44 1.60 0.90 -15.60
C TRP A 44 0.90 2.26 -15.58
N GLY A 45 0.90 2.98 -14.45
CA GLY A 45 0.20 4.25 -14.26
C GLY A 45 0.56 5.29 -15.33
N THR A 46 1.83 5.43 -15.68
CA THR A 46 2.28 6.34 -16.74
C THR A 46 1.58 6.08 -18.09
N ARG A 47 1.30 4.80 -18.38
CA ARG A 47 0.71 4.38 -19.65
C ARG A 47 -0.81 4.51 -19.68
N TYR A 48 -1.48 4.20 -18.57
CA TYR A 48 -2.94 4.10 -18.53
C TYR A 48 -3.62 5.31 -17.89
N SER A 49 -3.19 5.72 -16.71
CA SER A 49 -3.77 6.89 -16.01
C SER A 49 -3.03 8.20 -16.29
N GLY A 50 -1.83 8.14 -16.85
CA GLY A 50 -0.95 9.29 -17.01
C GLY A 50 -0.26 9.72 -15.72
N TYR A 51 -0.46 8.98 -14.61
CA TYR A 51 0.15 9.27 -13.32
C TYR A 51 1.61 8.82 -13.27
N ASN A 52 2.50 9.70 -12.86
CA ASN A 52 3.94 9.48 -12.86
C ASN A 52 4.56 9.72 -11.49
N ILE A 53 5.75 9.22 -11.27
CA ILE A 53 6.54 9.50 -10.06
C ILE A 53 6.71 11.02 -9.85
N ALA A 54 6.82 11.81 -10.93
CA ALA A 54 6.90 13.26 -10.84
C ALA A 54 5.64 13.93 -10.26
N ASP A 55 4.49 13.26 -10.30
CA ASP A 55 3.24 13.81 -9.76
C ASP A 55 3.20 13.72 -8.24
N LEU A 56 3.96 12.78 -7.63
CA LEU A 56 4.20 12.74 -6.18
C LEU A 56 4.88 14.02 -5.67
N GLU A 57 5.85 14.50 -6.43
CA GLU A 57 6.54 15.76 -6.12
C GLU A 57 5.61 16.95 -6.30
N LYS A 58 4.91 17.05 -7.42
CA LYS A 58 3.98 18.15 -7.73
C LYS A 58 2.84 18.27 -6.71
N SER A 59 2.34 17.15 -6.21
CA SER A 59 1.26 17.11 -5.22
C SER A 59 1.75 17.29 -3.78
N ASN A 60 3.07 17.30 -3.53
CA ASN A 60 3.72 17.28 -2.21
C ASN A 60 3.36 16.04 -1.37
N ILE A 61 2.99 14.93 -2.02
CA ILE A 61 2.73 13.67 -1.32
C ILE A 61 4.04 13.01 -0.89
N ALA A 62 5.11 13.15 -1.68
CA ALA A 62 6.41 12.56 -1.38
C ALA A 62 6.94 12.88 0.02
N ASP A 63 6.75 14.11 0.49
CA ASP A 63 7.14 14.56 1.85
C ASP A 63 6.39 13.83 2.97
N GLN A 64 5.22 13.28 2.67
CA GLN A 64 4.35 12.64 3.65
C GLN A 64 4.57 11.13 3.74
N LEU A 65 5.19 10.53 2.71
CA LEU A 65 5.38 9.09 2.64
C LEU A 65 6.50 8.61 3.57
N THR A 66 6.22 7.54 4.31
CA THR A 66 7.26 6.72 4.94
C THR A 66 7.78 5.69 3.94
N TYR A 67 6.87 5.07 3.19
CA TYR A 67 7.17 4.05 2.19
C TYR A 67 6.45 4.32 0.88
N LEU A 68 7.19 4.27 -0.23
CA LEU A 68 6.66 4.10 -1.58
C LEU A 68 6.81 2.62 -1.93
N ILE A 69 5.72 1.95 -2.28
CA ILE A 69 5.70 0.52 -2.63
C ILE A 69 5.45 0.42 -4.13
N TYR A 70 6.47 0.02 -4.88
CA TYR A 70 6.40 -0.11 -6.34
C TYR A 70 5.75 -1.44 -6.73
N ALA A 71 4.67 -1.42 -7.42
CA ALA A 71 3.92 -2.58 -7.90
C ALA A 71 4.06 -2.72 -9.43
N PHE A 72 4.68 -3.76 -9.97
CA PHE A 72 5.20 -4.93 -9.27
C PHE A 72 6.52 -5.41 -9.84
N GLY A 73 7.17 -6.31 -9.12
CA GLY A 73 8.10 -7.27 -9.67
C GLY A 73 7.45 -8.66 -9.65
N ASN A 74 7.92 -9.57 -10.49
CA ASN A 74 7.37 -10.92 -10.62
C ASN A 74 8.27 -11.99 -10.02
N VAL A 75 7.65 -13.13 -9.71
CA VAL A 75 8.32 -14.42 -9.48
C VAL A 75 8.01 -15.32 -10.66
N THR A 76 9.05 -15.75 -11.39
CA THR A 76 8.86 -16.58 -12.59
C THR A 76 8.29 -17.94 -12.22
N PRO A 77 7.38 -18.50 -13.04
CA PRO A 77 6.91 -19.88 -12.85
C PRO A 77 8.00 -20.91 -13.21
N GLY A 78 7.73 -22.17 -12.91
CA GLY A 78 8.55 -23.29 -13.33
C GLY A 78 9.41 -23.91 -12.22
N ALA A 79 10.38 -24.74 -12.59
CA ALA A 79 11.15 -25.56 -11.65
C ALA A 79 12.25 -24.78 -10.89
N THR A 80 12.66 -23.62 -11.42
CA THR A 80 13.70 -22.74 -10.83
C THR A 80 13.18 -21.31 -10.78
N PRO A 81 12.22 -21.00 -9.91
CA PRO A 81 11.68 -19.65 -9.83
C PRO A 81 12.73 -18.62 -9.47
N ALA A 82 12.61 -17.45 -10.06
CA ALA A 82 13.50 -16.31 -9.80
C ALA A 82 12.69 -15.00 -9.84
N CYS A 83 13.20 -13.96 -9.21
CA CYS A 83 12.63 -12.63 -9.32
C CYS A 83 13.01 -11.96 -10.64
N GLU A 84 12.04 -11.30 -11.25
CA GLU A 84 12.24 -10.52 -12.49
C GLU A 84 11.52 -9.18 -12.45
N ILE A 85 11.92 -8.27 -13.36
CA ILE A 85 11.22 -7.01 -13.61
C ILE A 85 9.98 -7.32 -14.45
N ALA A 86 8.80 -6.92 -13.98
CA ALA A 86 7.52 -7.22 -14.65
C ALA A 86 7.44 -6.51 -16.03
N ASP A 87 7.62 -5.20 -16.06
CA ASP A 87 7.70 -4.41 -17.30
C ASP A 87 9.03 -3.64 -17.39
N PRO A 88 10.04 -4.19 -18.09
CA PRO A 88 11.33 -3.49 -18.26
C PRO A 88 11.24 -2.15 -18.99
N VAL A 89 10.18 -1.93 -19.78
CA VAL A 89 10.00 -0.65 -20.48
C VAL A 89 9.56 0.42 -19.50
N ALA A 90 8.48 0.19 -18.77
CA ALA A 90 7.99 1.10 -17.73
C ALA A 90 9.04 1.30 -16.62
N ALA A 91 9.69 0.20 -16.20
CA ALA A 91 10.64 0.25 -15.10
C ALA A 91 11.87 1.10 -15.40
N PHE A 92 12.62 0.85 -16.51
CA PHE A 92 13.91 1.51 -16.69
C PHE A 92 14.31 1.83 -18.13
N ARG A 93 13.46 1.56 -19.16
CA ARG A 93 13.84 1.78 -20.56
C ARG A 93 13.13 2.96 -21.20
N ASP A 94 12.02 3.45 -20.64
CA ASP A 94 11.26 4.54 -21.24
C ASP A 94 11.85 5.91 -20.89
N PRO A 95 12.51 6.62 -21.83
CA PRO A 95 13.07 7.94 -21.57
C PRO A 95 12.00 9.05 -21.57
N SER A 96 10.75 8.74 -21.94
CA SER A 96 9.65 9.72 -21.98
C SER A 96 9.00 9.95 -20.63
N VAL A 97 9.26 9.10 -19.63
CA VAL A 97 8.76 9.30 -18.26
C VAL A 97 9.27 10.65 -17.74
N PRO A 98 8.37 11.51 -17.19
CA PRO A 98 8.77 12.84 -16.73
C PRO A 98 9.82 12.80 -15.63
N SER A 99 10.86 13.64 -15.76
CA SER A 99 11.87 13.83 -14.73
C SER A 99 11.26 14.50 -13.49
N VAL A 100 11.57 13.97 -12.31
CA VAL A 100 11.13 14.54 -11.01
C VAL A 100 11.90 15.81 -10.69
N SER A 101 13.22 15.79 -10.90
CA SER A 101 14.12 16.91 -10.53
C SER A 101 14.29 17.96 -11.63
N GLY A 102 13.66 17.78 -12.82
CA GLY A 102 13.91 18.59 -14.01
C GLY A 102 15.27 18.33 -14.67
N LYS A 103 16.10 17.42 -14.13
CA LYS A 103 17.40 17.05 -14.68
C LYS A 103 17.26 15.80 -15.58
N PRO A 104 18.10 15.67 -16.62
CA PRO A 104 18.13 14.45 -17.42
C PRO A 104 18.38 13.20 -16.57
N TYR A 105 17.85 12.08 -17.01
CA TYR A 105 18.19 10.77 -16.45
C TYR A 105 19.64 10.39 -16.72
N VAL A 106 20.21 9.56 -15.87
CA VAL A 106 21.55 8.99 -16.06
C VAL A 106 21.41 7.68 -16.85
N SER A 107 21.83 7.70 -18.12
CA SER A 107 21.84 6.51 -18.97
C SER A 107 22.66 5.37 -18.34
N PRO A 108 22.20 4.10 -18.42
CA PRO A 108 21.03 3.59 -19.15
C PRO A 108 19.76 3.45 -18.30
N LEU A 109 19.64 4.16 -17.18
CA LEU A 109 18.52 4.04 -16.23
C LEU A 109 17.53 5.19 -16.43
N TYR A 110 16.41 4.87 -17.07
CA TYR A 110 15.29 5.76 -17.36
C TYR A 110 14.02 5.30 -16.64
N GLY A 111 12.85 5.64 -17.15
CA GLY A 111 11.57 5.10 -16.69
C GLY A 111 11.27 5.44 -15.22
N ASN A 112 10.40 4.64 -14.63
CA ASN A 112 10.02 4.80 -13.23
C ASN A 112 11.21 4.68 -12.27
N PHE A 113 12.17 3.80 -12.54
CA PHE A 113 13.35 3.60 -11.68
C PHE A 113 14.26 4.83 -11.67
N GLY A 114 14.49 5.43 -12.84
CA GLY A 114 15.21 6.69 -12.94
C GLY A 114 14.51 7.82 -12.19
N ALA A 115 13.19 7.91 -12.31
CA ALA A 115 12.36 8.89 -11.63
C ALA A 115 12.38 8.70 -10.09
N ILE A 116 12.25 7.45 -9.61
CA ILE A 116 12.32 7.13 -8.18
C ILE A 116 13.69 7.48 -7.59
N LEU A 117 14.78 7.23 -8.29
CA LEU A 117 16.11 7.64 -7.81
C LEU A 117 16.23 9.16 -7.68
N GLN A 118 15.65 9.93 -8.60
CA GLN A 118 15.59 11.39 -8.46
C GLN A 118 14.71 11.81 -7.27
N LEU A 119 13.57 11.14 -7.08
CA LEU A 119 12.68 11.40 -5.93
C LEU A 119 13.39 11.13 -4.60
N LYS A 120 14.11 10.02 -4.47
CA LYS A 120 14.89 9.68 -3.26
C LYS A 120 16.02 10.69 -2.98
N GLN A 121 16.58 11.34 -4.00
CA GLN A 121 17.57 12.41 -3.81
C GLN A 121 16.94 13.67 -3.23
N LEU A 122 15.70 13.99 -3.58
CA LEU A 122 14.94 15.10 -3.04
C LEU A 122 14.39 14.79 -1.65
N HIS A 123 13.99 13.55 -1.41
CA HIS A 123 13.39 13.05 -0.17
C HIS A 123 14.21 11.91 0.46
N PRO A 124 15.37 12.20 1.13
CA PRO A 124 16.25 11.15 1.67
C PRO A 124 15.62 10.28 2.77
N HIS A 125 14.51 10.72 3.39
CA HIS A 125 13.76 9.96 4.38
C HIS A 125 12.92 8.86 3.73
N LEU A 126 12.52 9.03 2.46
CA LEU A 126 11.64 8.11 1.76
C LEU A 126 12.31 6.76 1.54
N LYS A 127 11.64 5.69 1.97
CA LYS A 127 12.02 4.32 1.67
C LYS A 127 11.17 3.76 0.54
N VAL A 128 11.81 3.03 -0.36
CA VAL A 128 11.12 2.44 -1.51
C VAL A 128 11.21 0.92 -1.43
N LEU A 129 10.06 0.26 -1.48
CA LEU A 129 9.96 -1.20 -1.50
C LEU A 129 9.52 -1.66 -2.88
N ILE A 130 10.03 -2.81 -3.30
CA ILE A 130 9.43 -3.53 -4.44
C ILE A 130 8.36 -4.48 -3.89
N SER A 131 7.13 -4.39 -4.41
CA SER A 131 6.11 -5.41 -4.20
C SER A 131 6.29 -6.52 -5.22
N LEU A 132 6.27 -7.77 -4.74
CA LEU A 132 6.47 -8.95 -5.57
C LEU A 132 5.18 -9.76 -5.59
N GLY A 133 4.55 -9.90 -6.76
CA GLY A 133 3.31 -10.67 -6.93
C GLY A 133 2.16 -9.83 -7.44
N GLY A 134 1.13 -9.67 -6.61
CA GLY A 134 -0.14 -8.99 -6.93
C GLY A 134 -1.21 -9.95 -7.45
N GLN A 135 -2.47 -9.50 -7.47
CA GLN A 135 -3.66 -10.29 -7.77
C GLN A 135 -3.60 -11.06 -9.11
N LEU A 136 -2.97 -10.49 -10.13
CA LEU A 136 -2.83 -11.12 -11.45
C LEU A 136 -1.54 -11.94 -11.59
N GLY A 137 -0.74 -12.04 -10.52
CA GLY A 137 0.51 -12.79 -10.50
C GLY A 137 0.28 -14.31 -10.57
N ASP A 138 1.19 -15.03 -11.26
CA ASP A 138 1.17 -16.48 -11.25
C ASP A 138 1.73 -17.02 -9.93
N ALA A 139 0.87 -17.57 -9.08
CA ALA A 139 1.24 -18.14 -7.79
C ALA A 139 2.14 -19.39 -7.90
N SER A 140 2.24 -20.04 -9.08
CA SER A 140 2.97 -21.31 -9.24
C SER A 140 4.45 -21.20 -8.91
N GLY A 141 5.07 -20.07 -9.22
CA GLY A 141 6.47 -19.78 -8.86
C GLY A 141 6.68 -19.71 -7.34
N TRP A 142 5.76 -19.07 -6.63
CA TRP A 142 5.75 -18.98 -5.18
C TRP A 142 5.62 -20.36 -4.54
N VAL A 143 4.63 -21.15 -4.99
CA VAL A 143 4.39 -22.50 -4.51
C VAL A 143 5.63 -23.36 -4.73
N ALA A 144 6.18 -23.38 -5.94
CA ALA A 144 7.35 -24.21 -6.27
C ALA A 144 8.59 -23.83 -5.44
N ALA A 145 8.89 -22.54 -5.30
CA ALA A 145 10.06 -22.07 -4.56
C ALA A 145 9.93 -22.31 -3.05
N SER A 146 8.71 -22.16 -2.50
CA SER A 146 8.52 -22.20 -1.04
C SER A 146 8.64 -23.60 -0.43
N GLN A 147 8.44 -24.67 -1.22
CA GLN A 147 8.37 -26.04 -0.70
C GLN A 147 9.67 -26.55 -0.09
N THR A 148 10.82 -26.10 -0.54
CA THR A 148 12.12 -26.58 -0.04
C THR A 148 12.99 -25.42 0.45
N SER A 149 13.87 -25.69 1.42
CA SER A 149 14.83 -24.68 1.88
C SER A 149 15.75 -24.19 0.76
N ALA A 150 16.19 -25.10 -0.13
CA ALA A 150 17.02 -24.73 -1.28
C ALA A 150 16.26 -23.84 -2.28
N GLY A 151 14.97 -24.13 -2.55
CA GLY A 151 14.12 -23.31 -3.41
C GLY A 151 13.92 -21.92 -2.83
N ARG A 152 13.58 -21.82 -1.54
CA ARG A 152 13.45 -20.54 -0.85
C ARG A 152 14.75 -19.74 -0.90
N ALA A 153 15.87 -20.37 -0.59
CA ALA A 153 17.17 -19.70 -0.61
C ALA A 153 17.53 -19.16 -2.01
N ALA A 154 17.30 -19.96 -3.05
CA ALA A 154 17.55 -19.56 -4.44
C ALA A 154 16.67 -18.40 -4.90
N LEU A 155 15.35 -18.47 -4.64
CA LEU A 155 14.42 -17.40 -4.96
C LEU A 155 14.83 -16.09 -4.27
N VAL A 156 15.03 -16.11 -2.96
CA VAL A 156 15.36 -14.91 -2.19
C VAL A 156 16.70 -14.31 -2.64
N ALA A 157 17.70 -15.14 -2.92
CA ALA A 157 18.96 -14.68 -3.46
C ALA A 157 18.81 -13.97 -4.82
N SER A 158 17.93 -14.49 -5.71
CA SER A 158 17.64 -13.87 -6.98
C SER A 158 16.93 -12.50 -6.80
N CYS A 159 15.96 -12.41 -5.90
CA CYS A 159 15.26 -11.17 -5.59
C CYS A 159 16.21 -10.09 -5.05
N ILE A 160 17.06 -10.46 -4.09
CA ILE A 160 18.09 -9.56 -3.55
C ILE A 160 19.04 -9.10 -4.64
N ASN A 161 19.47 -10.02 -5.53
CA ASN A 161 20.36 -9.67 -6.64
C ASN A 161 19.72 -8.66 -7.59
N THR A 162 18.48 -8.91 -8.00
CA THR A 162 17.77 -8.07 -8.97
C THR A 162 17.43 -6.71 -8.39
N PHE A 163 16.78 -6.67 -7.23
CA PHE A 163 16.18 -5.44 -6.72
C PHE A 163 17.05 -4.68 -5.72
N VAL A 164 17.61 -5.36 -4.71
CA VAL A 164 18.37 -4.67 -3.66
C VAL A 164 19.80 -4.35 -4.12
N LYS A 165 20.48 -5.29 -4.77
CA LYS A 165 21.80 -5.03 -5.40
C LYS A 165 21.65 -4.25 -6.71
N GLY A 166 20.44 -4.18 -7.28
CA GLY A 166 20.12 -3.41 -8.45
C GLY A 166 20.61 -3.98 -9.77
N ASN A 167 20.83 -5.28 -9.88
CA ASN A 167 21.24 -5.94 -11.15
C ASN A 167 20.00 -6.18 -12.03
N VAL A 168 19.34 -5.10 -12.47
CA VAL A 168 18.02 -5.16 -13.13
C VAL A 168 18.06 -5.71 -14.55
N ALA A 169 19.19 -5.54 -15.25
CA ALA A 169 19.46 -6.14 -16.55
C ALA A 169 20.97 -6.16 -16.82
N PRO A 170 21.46 -6.93 -17.83
CA PRO A 170 22.85 -6.85 -18.28
C PRO A 170 23.27 -5.41 -18.60
N GLY A 171 24.29 -4.91 -17.89
CA GLY A 171 24.79 -3.54 -18.06
C GLY A 171 23.92 -2.42 -17.46
N VAL A 172 22.80 -2.75 -16.80
CA VAL A 172 21.93 -1.76 -16.13
C VAL A 172 21.93 -1.98 -14.64
N GLN A 173 22.33 -0.96 -13.89
CA GLN A 173 22.42 -0.97 -12.44
C GLN A 173 21.48 0.06 -11.82
N ALA A 174 20.59 -0.38 -10.93
CA ALA A 174 19.66 0.46 -10.17
C ALA A 174 19.97 0.36 -8.65
N ARG A 175 21.22 0.64 -8.29
CA ARG A 175 21.69 0.58 -6.90
C ARG A 175 20.99 1.62 -6.03
N ASN A 176 20.68 1.25 -4.78
CA ASN A 176 20.03 2.12 -3.80
C ASN A 176 18.61 2.54 -4.19
N LEU A 177 18.02 1.87 -5.18
CA LEU A 177 16.63 2.10 -5.58
C LEU A 177 15.67 1.55 -4.54
N PHE A 178 15.76 0.24 -4.26
CA PHE A 178 14.87 -0.42 -3.31
C PHE A 178 15.55 -0.64 -1.96
N ASP A 179 14.83 -0.28 -0.90
CA ASP A 179 15.23 -0.44 0.50
C ASP A 179 14.71 -1.76 1.10
N GLY A 180 14.03 -2.59 0.32
CA GLY A 180 13.49 -3.87 0.75
C GLY A 180 12.34 -4.37 -0.10
N PHE A 181 11.53 -5.26 0.49
CA PHE A 181 10.46 -5.98 -0.20
C PHE A 181 9.12 -5.83 0.51
N ASN A 182 8.06 -5.82 -0.28
CA ASN A 182 6.71 -6.19 0.11
C ASN A 182 6.37 -7.49 -0.62
N ILE A 183 5.98 -8.54 0.10
CA ILE A 183 5.63 -9.85 -0.48
C ILE A 183 4.12 -9.88 -0.66
N ASP A 184 3.69 -9.96 -1.89
CA ASP A 184 2.30 -9.84 -2.30
C ASP A 184 1.85 -11.12 -3.03
N TRP A 185 1.97 -12.24 -2.31
CA TRP A 185 1.48 -13.52 -2.80
C TRP A 185 -0.01 -13.66 -2.49
N GLU A 186 -0.85 -13.46 -3.49
CA GLU A 186 -2.31 -13.52 -3.37
C GLU A 186 -2.90 -14.85 -3.87
N PHE A 187 -3.33 -15.75 -3.00
CA PHE A 187 -2.99 -15.82 -1.59
C PHE A 187 -2.48 -17.24 -1.30
N PRO A 188 -1.67 -17.46 -0.26
CA PRO A 188 -1.26 -18.81 0.15
C PRO A 188 -2.48 -19.67 0.46
N SER A 189 -2.47 -20.90 -0.02
CA SER A 189 -3.48 -21.91 0.35
C SER A 189 -3.17 -22.49 1.73
N ALA A 190 -4.11 -23.29 2.26
CA ALA A 190 -3.88 -24.02 3.52
C ALA A 190 -2.65 -24.93 3.47
N ALA A 191 -2.31 -25.46 2.28
CA ALA A 191 -1.12 -26.30 2.08
C ALA A 191 0.19 -25.50 2.11
N ASP A 192 0.12 -24.18 1.84
CA ASP A 192 1.28 -23.30 1.77
C ASP A 192 1.59 -22.60 3.10
N LYS A 193 0.75 -22.75 4.12
CA LYS A 193 0.79 -22.02 5.38
C LYS A 193 2.18 -21.99 6.05
N GLU A 194 2.77 -23.17 6.23
CA GLU A 194 4.10 -23.30 6.83
C GLU A 194 5.19 -22.80 5.87
N ASN A 195 5.05 -23.11 4.58
CA ASN A 195 5.99 -22.73 3.54
C ASN A 195 6.05 -21.22 3.35
N PHE A 196 4.90 -20.52 3.42
CA PHE A 196 4.86 -19.06 3.38
C PHE A 196 5.63 -18.42 4.54
N THR A 197 5.39 -18.90 5.76
CA THR A 197 6.13 -18.43 6.95
C THR A 197 7.62 -18.68 6.82
N ALA A 198 8.00 -19.86 6.33
CA ALA A 198 9.41 -20.23 6.11
C ALA A 198 10.07 -19.37 5.01
N LEU A 199 9.32 -19.01 3.98
CA LEU A 199 9.78 -18.10 2.92
C LEU A 199 10.06 -16.68 3.47
N LEU A 200 9.14 -16.11 4.26
CA LEU A 200 9.37 -14.83 4.93
C LEU A 200 10.60 -14.89 5.86
N GLY A 201 10.77 -16.00 6.57
CA GLY A 201 11.96 -16.24 7.40
C GLY A 201 13.26 -16.24 6.59
N GLU A 202 13.26 -16.83 5.39
CA GLU A 202 14.41 -16.85 4.48
C GLU A 202 14.73 -15.44 3.95
N PHE A 203 13.72 -14.65 3.53
CA PHE A 203 13.91 -13.24 3.19
C PHE A 203 14.55 -12.48 4.34
N ARG A 204 14.03 -12.61 5.55
CA ARG A 204 14.57 -11.92 6.73
C ARG A 204 16.00 -12.34 7.02
N ALA A 205 16.32 -13.63 6.93
CA ALA A 205 17.66 -14.14 7.18
C ALA A 205 18.69 -13.58 6.20
N GLN A 206 18.41 -13.63 4.89
CA GLN A 206 19.33 -13.12 3.88
C GLN A 206 19.44 -11.59 3.92
N LEU A 207 18.36 -10.85 4.21
CA LEU A 207 18.41 -9.39 4.39
C LEU A 207 19.26 -9.02 5.62
N ASN A 208 19.13 -9.76 6.73
CA ASN A 208 19.97 -9.55 7.92
C ASN A 208 21.46 -9.83 7.63
N GLU A 209 21.75 -10.85 6.85
CA GLU A 209 23.13 -11.15 6.44
C GLU A 209 23.69 -10.03 5.55
N LEU A 210 22.91 -9.54 4.60
CA LEU A 210 23.29 -8.41 3.75
C LEU A 210 23.53 -7.13 4.57
N THR A 211 22.73 -6.88 5.60
CA THR A 211 22.91 -5.74 6.53
C THR A 211 24.29 -5.73 7.18
N LYS A 212 24.86 -6.90 7.52
CA LYS A 212 26.19 -6.98 8.15
C LYS A 212 27.31 -6.44 7.26
N THR A 213 27.13 -6.54 5.94
CA THR A 213 28.14 -6.12 4.96
C THR A 213 27.90 -4.71 4.43
N THR A 214 26.62 -4.30 4.31
CA THR A 214 26.24 -2.98 3.74
C THR A 214 26.00 -1.92 4.80
N HIS A 215 25.77 -2.31 6.05
CA HIS A 215 25.32 -1.46 7.16
C HIS A 215 23.97 -0.77 6.91
N ASN A 216 23.22 -1.17 5.88
CA ASN A 216 21.87 -0.70 5.59
C ASN A 216 20.82 -1.59 6.26
N LYS A 217 19.79 -0.98 6.85
CA LYS A 217 18.62 -1.71 7.31
C LYS A 217 17.67 -1.94 6.12
N TYR A 218 17.38 -3.19 5.81
CA TYR A 218 16.41 -3.54 4.78
C TYR A 218 15.05 -3.88 5.38
N ILE A 219 14.01 -3.38 4.74
CA ILE A 219 12.63 -3.52 5.17
C ILE A 219 12.03 -4.77 4.51
N LEU A 220 11.24 -5.50 5.28
CA LEU A 220 10.43 -6.61 4.79
C LEU A 220 9.01 -6.43 5.29
N SER A 221 8.05 -6.46 4.40
CA SER A 221 6.62 -6.49 4.68
C SER A 221 5.94 -7.55 3.84
N PHE A 222 4.70 -7.87 4.13
CA PHE A 222 3.86 -8.64 3.21
C PHE A 222 2.47 -8.07 3.18
N ASP A 223 1.80 -8.25 2.03
CA ASP A 223 0.41 -7.95 1.85
C ASP A 223 -0.45 -9.09 2.40
N SER A 224 -1.52 -8.74 3.10
CA SER A 224 -2.30 -9.70 3.85
C SER A 224 -3.80 -9.47 3.66
N PRO A 225 -4.55 -10.55 3.33
CA PRO A 225 -5.94 -10.41 2.92
C PRO A 225 -6.89 -9.93 4.01
N ALA A 226 -7.92 -9.18 3.58
CA ALA A 226 -9.02 -8.76 4.43
C ALA A 226 -9.91 -9.93 4.87
N LEU A 227 -10.18 -10.87 3.97
CA LEU A 227 -11.22 -11.87 4.14
C LEU A 227 -10.75 -13.10 4.93
N ARG A 228 -11.61 -13.56 5.82
CA ARG A 228 -11.34 -14.73 6.67
C ARG A 228 -10.96 -15.98 5.89
N LYS A 229 -11.62 -16.24 4.74
CA LYS A 229 -11.36 -17.41 3.90
C LYS A 229 -9.89 -17.53 3.47
N ASP A 230 -9.20 -16.39 3.36
CA ASP A 230 -7.82 -16.28 2.90
C ASP A 230 -6.84 -16.19 4.09
N TYR A 231 -7.05 -15.28 5.05
CA TYR A 231 -6.08 -15.12 6.15
C TYR A 231 -6.00 -16.32 7.12
N VAL A 232 -6.99 -17.20 7.19
CA VAL A 232 -6.88 -18.45 7.99
C VAL A 232 -5.79 -19.40 7.47
N ASN A 233 -5.39 -19.22 6.21
CA ASN A 233 -4.33 -19.98 5.56
C ASN A 233 -2.93 -19.46 5.88
N ILE A 234 -2.81 -18.38 6.67
CA ILE A 234 -1.54 -17.80 7.10
C ILE A 234 -1.37 -18.03 8.61
N ASP A 235 -0.17 -18.40 9.05
CA ASP A 235 0.19 -18.28 10.46
C ASP A 235 0.55 -16.82 10.75
N LEU A 236 -0.49 -16.02 11.03
CA LEU A 236 -0.38 -14.56 11.17
C LEU A 236 0.65 -14.15 12.21
N LYS A 237 0.76 -14.87 13.34
CA LYS A 237 1.73 -14.56 14.39
C LYS A 237 3.15 -14.85 13.94
N ALA A 238 3.39 -16.03 13.38
CA ALA A 238 4.72 -16.44 12.95
C ALA A 238 5.19 -15.61 11.74
N ALA A 239 4.29 -15.32 10.79
CA ALA A 239 4.57 -14.45 9.64
C ALA A 239 4.88 -13.00 10.09
N ALA A 240 4.07 -12.43 10.98
CA ALA A 240 4.30 -11.10 11.52
C ALA A 240 5.62 -10.97 12.30
N ALA A 241 6.14 -12.06 12.86
CA ALA A 241 7.44 -12.06 13.53
C ALA A 241 8.61 -11.87 12.55
N GLN A 242 8.45 -12.23 11.27
CA GLN A 242 9.51 -12.15 10.25
C GLN A 242 9.60 -10.77 9.58
N VAL A 243 8.56 -9.94 9.67
CA VAL A 243 8.43 -8.69 8.91
C VAL A 243 8.47 -7.45 9.80
N ASP A 244 8.73 -6.30 9.21
CA ASP A 244 8.69 -5.00 9.91
C ASP A 244 7.24 -4.53 10.09
N PHE A 245 6.39 -4.73 9.09
CA PHE A 245 4.95 -4.42 9.12
C PHE A 245 4.18 -5.29 8.11
N LEU A 246 2.85 -5.24 8.20
CA LEU A 246 1.92 -5.84 7.24
C LEU A 246 1.10 -4.74 6.58
N THR A 247 0.94 -4.80 5.27
CA THR A 247 -0.13 -4.10 4.54
C THR A 247 -1.36 -5.01 4.57
N ILE A 248 -2.45 -4.59 5.21
CA ILE A 248 -3.64 -5.42 5.37
C ILE A 248 -4.80 -4.70 4.71
N ASP A 249 -5.41 -5.39 3.74
CA ASP A 249 -6.48 -4.82 2.95
C ASP A 249 -7.62 -4.33 3.83
N GLY A 250 -7.92 -3.05 3.72
CA GLY A 250 -9.12 -2.44 4.30
C GLY A 250 -10.21 -2.24 3.24
N TYR A 251 -10.19 -3.09 2.20
CA TYR A 251 -11.03 -3.01 1.02
C TYR A 251 -11.32 -4.42 0.46
N ASP A 252 -12.05 -4.49 -0.64
CA ASP A 252 -12.46 -5.72 -1.33
C ASP A 252 -13.27 -6.70 -0.45
N TYR A 253 -14.00 -6.13 0.55
CA TYR A 253 -15.02 -6.89 1.29
C TYR A 253 -16.24 -7.22 0.42
N ALA A 254 -16.42 -6.51 -0.68
CA ALA A 254 -17.34 -6.82 -1.77
C ALA A 254 -16.70 -6.42 -3.09
N GLY A 255 -16.96 -7.15 -4.13
CA GLY A 255 -16.39 -6.95 -5.45
C GLY A 255 -17.43 -6.99 -6.58
N PRO A 256 -17.08 -6.50 -7.78
CA PRO A 256 -18.01 -6.43 -8.91
C PRO A 256 -18.42 -7.81 -9.46
N SER A 257 -17.74 -8.87 -9.02
CA SER A 257 -18.11 -10.27 -9.30
C SER A 257 -19.16 -10.84 -8.33
N ASP A 258 -19.48 -10.11 -7.26
CA ASP A 258 -20.50 -10.53 -6.31
C ASP A 258 -21.90 -10.25 -6.87
N LYS A 259 -22.83 -11.17 -6.63
CA LYS A 259 -24.22 -11.01 -7.05
C LYS A 259 -25.04 -10.08 -6.15
N GLU A 260 -24.48 -9.72 -5.03
CA GLU A 260 -25.09 -8.80 -4.06
C GLU A 260 -24.26 -7.52 -3.97
N THR A 261 -24.95 -6.37 -4.15
CA THR A 261 -24.31 -5.09 -3.87
C THR A 261 -24.05 -4.94 -2.38
N ASN A 262 -22.84 -4.54 -2.03
CA ASN A 262 -22.44 -4.31 -0.64
C ASN A 262 -21.36 -3.22 -0.60
N GLU A 263 -20.97 -2.79 0.59
CA GLU A 263 -19.84 -1.89 0.75
C GLU A 263 -18.51 -2.63 0.65
N ALA A 264 -17.61 -2.12 -0.18
CA ALA A 264 -16.31 -2.75 -0.42
C ALA A 264 -15.27 -2.42 0.66
N SER A 265 -15.48 -1.38 1.47
CA SER A 265 -14.54 -0.95 2.51
C SER A 265 -15.26 -0.49 3.79
N PRO A 266 -16.16 -1.31 4.39
CA PRO A 266 -16.89 -0.92 5.60
C PRO A 266 -15.98 -0.99 6.83
N LEU A 267 -16.01 0.06 7.69
CA LEU A 267 -15.28 0.03 8.95
C LEU A 267 -15.90 -0.96 9.94
N TYR A 268 -17.21 -0.95 10.03
CA TYR A 268 -17.98 -1.81 10.95
C TYR A 268 -19.00 -2.67 10.20
N GLU A 269 -19.31 -3.80 10.78
CA GLU A 269 -20.49 -4.55 10.38
C GLU A 269 -21.73 -4.01 11.09
N ALA A 270 -22.90 -4.08 10.42
CA ALA A 270 -24.17 -3.60 10.97
C ALA A 270 -25.19 -4.73 11.10
N ASP A 271 -26.00 -4.67 12.16
CA ASP A 271 -27.02 -5.70 12.45
C ASP A 271 -28.13 -5.77 11.40
N ASN A 272 -28.35 -4.67 10.66
CA ASN A 272 -29.33 -4.58 9.58
C ASN A 272 -28.79 -5.02 8.21
N ASN A 273 -27.52 -5.48 8.13
CA ASN A 273 -26.99 -6.06 6.90
C ASN A 273 -27.58 -7.46 6.69
N PRO A 274 -28.38 -7.68 5.65
CA PRO A 274 -28.95 -9.00 5.38
C PRO A 274 -27.90 -10.04 4.95
N LEU A 275 -26.69 -9.56 4.53
CA LEU A 275 -25.58 -10.39 4.09
C LEU A 275 -24.55 -10.64 5.21
N ARG A 276 -24.89 -10.28 6.46
CA ARG A 276 -23.95 -10.35 7.61
C ARG A 276 -23.27 -11.71 7.79
N ALA A 277 -23.94 -12.79 7.44
CA ALA A 277 -23.37 -14.14 7.57
C ALA A 277 -22.20 -14.39 6.59
N GLU A 278 -22.16 -13.65 5.51
CA GLU A 278 -21.24 -13.82 4.37
C GLU A 278 -20.31 -12.60 4.21
N SER A 279 -20.62 -11.50 4.89
CA SER A 279 -19.85 -10.26 4.85
C SER A 279 -18.89 -10.15 6.04
N SER A 280 -17.98 -9.19 5.95
CA SER A 280 -17.06 -8.83 7.01
C SER A 280 -16.79 -7.32 6.99
N SER A 281 -15.98 -6.84 7.94
CA SER A 281 -15.62 -5.44 8.07
C SER A 281 -14.15 -5.30 8.49
N ILE A 282 -13.63 -4.09 8.32
CA ILE A 282 -12.27 -3.73 8.77
C ILE A 282 -12.10 -4.03 10.27
N ASP A 283 -13.09 -3.68 11.10
CA ASP A 283 -13.03 -3.90 12.55
C ASP A 283 -12.94 -5.39 12.91
N GLU A 284 -13.67 -6.24 12.20
CA GLU A 284 -13.60 -7.69 12.42
C GLU A 284 -12.25 -8.27 11.98
N THR A 285 -11.71 -7.81 10.86
CA THR A 285 -10.37 -8.18 10.39
C THR A 285 -9.30 -7.73 11.38
N VAL A 286 -9.31 -6.46 11.82
CA VAL A 286 -8.38 -5.95 12.85
C VAL A 286 -8.43 -6.81 14.11
N LYS A 287 -9.62 -7.08 14.64
CA LYS A 287 -9.80 -7.91 15.82
C LYS A 287 -9.25 -9.33 15.64
N ALA A 288 -9.48 -9.93 14.47
CA ALA A 288 -8.98 -11.27 14.16
C ALA A 288 -7.44 -11.31 14.12
N TYR A 289 -6.81 -10.33 13.46
CA TYR A 289 -5.35 -10.25 13.38
C TYR A 289 -4.70 -10.01 14.76
N LEU A 290 -5.25 -9.08 15.54
CA LEU A 290 -4.75 -8.82 16.90
C LEU A 290 -4.95 -10.04 17.82
N ALA A 291 -6.09 -10.71 17.74
CA ALA A 291 -6.35 -11.95 18.49
C ALA A 291 -5.43 -13.10 18.07
N ALA A 292 -5.04 -13.16 16.79
CA ALA A 292 -4.05 -14.10 16.28
C ALA A 292 -2.61 -13.80 16.74
N GLY A 293 -2.36 -12.63 17.35
CA GLY A 293 -1.07 -12.26 17.93
C GLY A 293 -0.22 -11.35 17.04
N VAL A 294 -0.80 -10.74 15.99
CA VAL A 294 -0.13 -9.67 15.24
C VAL A 294 -0.02 -8.42 16.12
N PRO A 295 1.18 -7.86 16.32
CA PRO A 295 1.32 -6.61 17.07
C PRO A 295 0.59 -5.45 16.38
N ALA A 296 -0.21 -4.69 17.12
CA ALA A 296 -0.98 -3.56 16.57
C ALA A 296 -0.10 -2.57 15.81
N GLY A 297 1.10 -2.27 16.31
CA GLY A 297 2.06 -1.38 15.64
C GLY A 297 2.62 -1.89 14.31
N LYS A 298 2.40 -3.16 13.96
CA LYS A 298 2.76 -3.71 12.65
C LYS A 298 1.60 -3.74 11.64
N TYR A 299 0.38 -3.45 12.07
CA TYR A 299 -0.82 -3.44 11.25
C TYR A 299 -0.92 -2.10 10.52
N LEU A 300 -0.74 -2.06 9.20
CA LEU A 300 -1.08 -0.91 8.37
C LEU A 300 -2.42 -1.17 7.70
N MET A 301 -3.38 -0.29 7.91
CA MET A 301 -4.72 -0.38 7.30
C MET A 301 -4.69 0.13 5.87
N GLY A 302 -5.17 -0.66 4.93
CA GLY A 302 -5.35 -0.28 3.53
C GLY A 302 -6.55 0.64 3.31
N PHE A 303 -6.38 1.61 2.42
CA PHE A 303 -7.44 2.48 1.92
C PHE A 303 -7.51 2.38 0.40
N PRO A 304 -8.69 2.10 -0.18
CA PRO A 304 -8.85 2.13 -1.63
C PRO A 304 -8.97 3.59 -2.10
N LEU A 305 -8.26 3.91 -3.18
CA LEU A 305 -8.46 5.16 -3.93
C LEU A 305 -9.32 4.91 -5.18
N TYR A 306 -10.17 3.89 -5.10
CA TYR A 306 -11.10 3.47 -6.15
C TYR A 306 -12.48 3.20 -5.57
N ALA A 307 -13.45 3.11 -6.44
CA ALA A 307 -14.80 2.65 -6.17
C ALA A 307 -15.05 1.30 -6.83
N VAL A 308 -15.91 0.51 -6.21
CA VAL A 308 -16.43 -0.74 -6.74
C VAL A 308 -17.88 -0.52 -7.17
N GLY A 309 -18.27 -1.04 -8.34
CA GLY A 309 -19.57 -0.75 -8.92
C GLY A 309 -20.29 -1.93 -9.54
N TRP A 310 -21.61 -1.79 -9.62
CA TRP A 310 -22.55 -2.74 -10.24
C TRP A 310 -23.56 -2.00 -11.12
N THR A 311 -24.05 -2.68 -12.14
CA THR A 311 -25.16 -2.22 -13.00
C THR A 311 -26.36 -3.16 -12.92
N GLY A 312 -27.52 -2.71 -13.38
CA GLY A 312 -28.77 -3.48 -13.26
C GLY A 312 -29.31 -3.54 -11.83
N VAL A 313 -28.87 -2.63 -10.98
CA VAL A 313 -29.22 -2.57 -9.56
C VAL A 313 -30.62 -2.03 -9.36
N PRO A 314 -31.55 -2.75 -8.68
CA PRO A 314 -32.90 -2.30 -8.41
C PRO A 314 -32.94 -1.01 -7.57
N ASN A 315 -33.95 -0.14 -7.85
CA ASN A 315 -34.15 1.08 -7.07
C ASN A 315 -34.85 0.78 -5.72
N VAL A 316 -34.14 0.07 -4.86
CA VAL A 316 -34.54 -0.27 -3.50
C VAL A 316 -33.32 0.00 -2.60
N ASN A 317 -33.53 0.56 -1.40
CA ASN A 317 -32.49 0.86 -0.42
C ASN A 317 -31.27 1.57 -1.04
N HIS A 318 -31.50 2.52 -1.92
CA HIS A 318 -30.45 3.27 -2.64
C HIS A 318 -29.43 2.40 -3.36
N GLY A 319 -29.85 1.19 -3.78
CA GLY A 319 -28.98 0.22 -4.45
C GLY A 319 -28.16 -0.68 -3.54
N LEU A 320 -28.17 -0.46 -2.23
CA LEU A 320 -27.41 -1.28 -1.27
C LEU A 320 -28.17 -2.58 -0.93
N TYR A 321 -27.44 -3.69 -0.81
CA TYR A 321 -27.94 -5.05 -0.51
C TYR A 321 -28.95 -5.57 -1.55
N GLN A 322 -28.68 -5.31 -2.82
CA GLN A 322 -29.54 -5.78 -3.91
C GLN A 322 -28.95 -7.01 -4.56
N HIS A 323 -29.78 -8.04 -4.74
CA HIS A 323 -29.40 -9.24 -5.49
C HIS A 323 -29.53 -8.98 -6.99
N LEU A 324 -28.47 -9.31 -7.74
CA LEU A 324 -28.42 -9.18 -9.20
C LEU A 324 -28.62 -10.55 -9.85
N LYS A 325 -29.50 -10.61 -10.84
CA LYS A 325 -29.74 -11.85 -11.62
C LYS A 325 -28.53 -12.18 -12.48
N ASP A 326 -28.00 -11.16 -13.14
CA ASP A 326 -26.87 -11.22 -14.05
C ASP A 326 -25.86 -10.15 -13.68
N LEU A 327 -24.57 -10.49 -13.75
CA LEU A 327 -23.49 -9.52 -13.60
C LEU A 327 -23.25 -8.88 -14.98
N SER A 328 -23.49 -7.61 -15.09
CA SER A 328 -23.22 -6.85 -16.30
C SER A 328 -22.00 -5.95 -16.10
N PRO A 329 -21.18 -5.73 -17.14
CA PRO A 329 -20.09 -4.76 -17.05
C PRO A 329 -20.61 -3.39 -16.59
N VAL A 330 -19.88 -2.73 -15.72
CA VAL A 330 -20.22 -1.37 -15.29
C VAL A 330 -19.98 -0.43 -16.46
N LEU A 331 -21.01 0.35 -16.79
CA LEU A 331 -20.95 1.35 -17.85
C LEU A 331 -20.93 2.74 -17.22
N LEU A 332 -20.27 3.68 -17.88
CA LEU A 332 -20.39 5.10 -17.54
C LEU A 332 -21.84 5.58 -17.75
N ALA A 333 -22.17 6.72 -17.16
CA ALA A 333 -23.52 7.30 -17.23
C ALA A 333 -24.01 7.57 -18.67
N ASP A 334 -23.11 7.68 -19.65
CA ASP A 334 -23.39 7.82 -21.07
C ASP A 334 -23.55 6.47 -21.80
N GLY A 335 -23.49 5.35 -21.09
CA GLY A 335 -23.57 4.00 -21.65
C GLY A 335 -22.28 3.50 -22.28
N SER A 336 -21.19 4.26 -22.25
CA SER A 336 -19.89 3.80 -22.69
C SER A 336 -19.23 2.92 -21.66
N SER A 337 -18.47 1.90 -22.09
CA SER A 337 -17.57 1.14 -21.23
C SER A 337 -16.34 1.99 -20.91
N LEU A 338 -15.95 2.05 -19.64
CA LEU A 338 -14.68 2.66 -19.24
C LEU A 338 -13.50 2.07 -19.99
N CYS A 339 -13.62 0.79 -20.33
CA CYS A 339 -12.63 0.08 -21.11
C CYS A 339 -13.30 -0.79 -22.17
N PRO A 340 -13.11 -0.54 -23.47
CA PRO A 340 -13.63 -1.45 -24.48
C PRO A 340 -12.90 -2.78 -24.42
N HIS A 341 -13.61 -3.80 -23.95
CA HIS A 341 -13.30 -5.24 -23.96
C HIS A 341 -11.94 -5.71 -23.47
N PRO A 342 -11.90 -6.56 -22.40
CA PRO A 342 -10.68 -7.18 -21.88
C PRO A 342 -9.97 -8.14 -22.85
N ASP A 343 -10.60 -8.49 -23.96
CA ASP A 343 -10.15 -9.48 -24.97
C ASP A 343 -9.39 -8.86 -26.14
N LYS A 344 -9.20 -7.54 -26.19
CA LYS A 344 -8.34 -6.94 -27.18
C LYS A 344 -6.92 -6.74 -26.66
N ALA A 345 -5.96 -7.33 -27.35
CA ALA A 345 -4.53 -7.36 -27.04
C ALA A 345 -3.82 -5.99 -27.01
N SER A 346 -4.57 -4.90 -26.97
CA SER A 346 -4.08 -3.54 -26.78
C SER A 346 -5.19 -2.74 -26.10
N PRO A 347 -5.07 -2.45 -24.80
CA PRO A 347 -5.98 -1.51 -24.15
C PRO A 347 -5.86 -0.14 -24.84
N SER A 348 -7.00 0.55 -24.97
CA SER A 348 -6.99 1.94 -25.44
C SER A 348 -6.13 2.78 -24.49
N PRO A 349 -5.36 3.75 -24.99
CA PRO A 349 -4.65 4.69 -24.13
C PRO A 349 -5.61 5.30 -23.09
N GLY A 350 -5.27 5.22 -21.82
CA GLY A 350 -6.10 5.71 -20.72
C GLY A 350 -7.02 4.67 -20.10
N CYS A 351 -6.91 3.39 -20.45
CA CYS A 351 -7.72 2.32 -19.87
C CYS A 351 -6.86 1.34 -19.08
N ASP A 352 -6.92 1.40 -17.76
CA ASP A 352 -6.35 0.37 -16.88
C ASP A 352 -7.22 -0.89 -16.98
N PRO A 353 -6.67 -2.06 -17.36
CA PRO A 353 -7.42 -3.31 -17.42
C PRO A 353 -8.09 -3.70 -16.11
N LEU A 354 -7.53 -3.30 -14.96
CA LEU A 354 -8.11 -3.54 -13.64
C LEU A 354 -9.37 -2.69 -13.40
N LEU A 355 -9.47 -1.52 -14.05
CA LEU A 355 -10.67 -0.69 -14.00
C LEU A 355 -11.78 -1.16 -14.95
N ALA A 356 -11.48 -2.08 -15.89
CA ALA A 356 -12.43 -2.59 -16.87
C ALA A 356 -13.60 -3.39 -16.27
N ALA A 357 -13.45 -3.89 -15.06
CA ALA A 357 -14.33 -4.90 -14.48
C ALA A 357 -15.27 -4.37 -13.38
N GLY A 358 -15.60 -3.09 -13.38
CA GLY A 358 -16.50 -2.51 -12.37
C GLY A 358 -15.79 -1.67 -11.31
N PHE A 359 -14.57 -1.25 -11.60
CA PHE A 359 -13.84 -0.31 -10.75
C PHE A 359 -13.79 1.07 -11.39
N LEU A 360 -13.85 2.13 -10.58
CA LEU A 360 -13.63 3.52 -10.99
C LEU A 360 -12.59 4.16 -10.09
N THR A 361 -11.78 5.05 -10.64
CA THR A 361 -10.88 5.88 -9.82
C THR A 361 -11.68 6.79 -8.89
N TYR A 362 -11.12 7.15 -7.74
CA TYR A 362 -11.72 8.16 -6.85
C TYR A 362 -11.96 9.48 -7.59
N SER A 363 -11.01 9.91 -8.42
CA SER A 363 -11.16 11.08 -9.29
C SER A 363 -12.42 11.03 -10.15
N THR A 364 -12.74 9.88 -10.73
CA THR A 364 -13.97 9.72 -11.54
C THR A 364 -15.23 9.77 -10.68
N ILE A 365 -15.22 9.06 -9.53
CA ILE A 365 -16.36 9.04 -8.60
C ILE A 365 -16.68 10.44 -8.07
N GLU A 366 -15.66 11.18 -7.63
CA GLU A 366 -15.83 12.54 -7.13
C GLU A 366 -16.54 13.46 -8.16
N ASN A 367 -16.19 13.29 -9.43
CA ASN A 367 -16.82 14.03 -10.52
C ASN A 367 -18.27 13.62 -10.81
N LEU A 368 -18.73 12.45 -10.34
CA LEU A 368 -20.10 11.98 -10.49
C LEU A 368 -21.00 12.38 -9.31
N ILE A 369 -20.45 12.73 -8.15
CA ILE A 369 -21.23 13.06 -6.95
C ILE A 369 -22.24 14.17 -7.24
N ASN A 370 -23.53 13.87 -7.05
CA ASN A 370 -24.67 14.76 -7.30
C ASN A 370 -24.76 15.30 -8.74
N LYS A 371 -24.22 14.58 -9.70
CA LYS A 371 -24.28 14.89 -11.14
C LYS A 371 -24.86 13.70 -11.91
N ASN A 372 -25.38 13.96 -13.10
CA ASN A 372 -25.86 12.94 -14.05
C ASN A 372 -26.88 11.94 -13.45
N GLY A 373 -27.68 12.37 -12.47
CA GLY A 373 -28.66 11.53 -11.79
C GLY A 373 -28.08 10.67 -10.65
N PHE A 374 -26.79 10.74 -10.38
CA PHE A 374 -26.18 10.10 -9.22
C PHE A 374 -26.44 10.88 -7.93
N VAL A 375 -26.77 10.17 -6.87
CA VAL A 375 -26.96 10.69 -5.51
C VAL A 375 -26.04 9.95 -4.56
N ALA A 376 -25.30 10.69 -3.74
CA ALA A 376 -24.39 10.13 -2.74
C ALA A 376 -25.12 9.88 -1.41
N TRP A 377 -24.76 8.78 -0.76
CA TRP A 377 -25.24 8.38 0.56
C TRP A 377 -24.05 8.04 1.44
N PHE A 378 -24.26 8.15 2.74
CA PHE A 378 -23.25 7.74 3.73
C PHE A 378 -23.92 6.92 4.82
N ASP A 379 -23.48 5.67 4.98
CA ASP A 379 -23.90 4.83 6.08
C ASP A 379 -23.00 5.11 7.30
N ALA A 380 -23.51 5.85 8.26
CA ALA A 380 -22.77 6.19 9.47
C ALA A 380 -22.52 5.00 10.39
N ALA A 381 -23.33 3.94 10.33
CA ALA A 381 -23.16 2.74 11.14
C ALA A 381 -22.01 1.89 10.65
N ARG A 382 -21.86 1.76 9.33
CA ARG A 382 -20.80 0.99 8.68
C ARG A 382 -19.58 1.84 8.29
N VAL A 383 -19.75 3.17 8.27
CA VAL A 383 -18.74 4.15 7.80
C VAL A 383 -18.41 3.93 6.32
N GLY A 384 -19.43 3.66 5.53
CA GLY A 384 -19.35 3.43 4.09
C GLY A 384 -19.97 4.56 3.29
N ALA A 385 -19.37 4.93 2.15
CA ALA A 385 -19.96 5.86 1.20
C ALA A 385 -20.40 5.11 -0.05
N THR A 386 -21.58 5.50 -0.55
CA THR A 386 -22.17 4.92 -1.75
C THR A 386 -22.68 6.00 -2.69
N LEU A 387 -22.77 5.67 -3.97
CA LEU A 387 -23.26 6.54 -5.02
C LEU A 387 -24.22 5.74 -5.90
N TYR A 388 -25.46 6.18 -6.05
CA TYR A 388 -26.47 5.45 -6.79
C TYR A 388 -27.20 6.34 -7.80
N ASN A 389 -27.37 5.82 -9.02
CA ASN A 389 -28.22 6.40 -10.05
C ASN A 389 -29.44 5.50 -10.29
N PRO A 390 -30.63 5.86 -9.77
CA PRO A 390 -31.83 5.02 -9.88
C PRO A 390 -32.36 4.86 -11.30
N ALA A 391 -32.09 5.84 -12.19
CA ALA A 391 -32.55 5.78 -13.57
C ALA A 391 -31.67 4.84 -14.41
N ALA A 392 -30.36 4.82 -14.15
CA ALA A 392 -29.41 3.95 -14.81
C ALA A 392 -29.30 2.58 -14.13
N GLY A 393 -29.77 2.43 -12.89
CA GLY A 393 -29.56 1.23 -12.08
C GLY A 393 -28.07 0.98 -11.80
N THR A 394 -27.29 2.03 -11.59
CA THR A 394 -25.83 1.93 -11.36
C THR A 394 -25.52 2.32 -9.93
N PHE A 395 -24.79 1.45 -9.22
CA PHE A 395 -24.40 1.62 -7.83
C PHE A 395 -22.89 1.53 -7.70
N TYR A 396 -22.29 2.38 -6.87
CA TYR A 396 -20.90 2.36 -6.48
C TYR A 396 -20.73 2.46 -4.96
N THR A 397 -19.67 1.85 -4.44
CA THR A 397 -19.19 1.99 -3.08
C THR A 397 -17.74 2.47 -3.09
N PHE A 398 -17.36 3.37 -2.18
CA PHE A 398 -16.06 4.03 -2.18
C PHE A 398 -15.73 4.63 -0.81
N ASP A 399 -14.48 5.06 -0.61
CA ASP A 399 -14.11 5.90 0.52
C ASP A 399 -14.21 7.39 0.15
N ASN A 400 -14.67 8.20 1.12
CA ASN A 400 -14.74 9.64 1.03
C ASN A 400 -14.05 10.31 2.22
N PRO A 401 -13.86 11.63 2.27
CA PRO A 401 -13.21 12.31 3.41
C PRO A 401 -13.85 12.01 4.77
N THR A 402 -15.15 11.72 4.83
CA THR A 402 -15.85 11.39 6.09
C THR A 402 -15.48 9.98 6.57
N SER A 403 -15.49 8.98 5.69
CA SER A 403 -15.07 7.62 6.03
C SER A 403 -13.60 7.59 6.41
N VAL A 404 -12.74 8.29 5.66
CA VAL A 404 -11.31 8.41 5.93
C VAL A 404 -11.05 9.02 7.31
N ALA A 405 -11.71 10.12 7.68
CA ALA A 405 -11.57 10.73 9.00
C ALA A 405 -11.91 9.76 10.13
N THR A 406 -12.98 8.97 9.95
CA THR A 406 -13.40 7.97 10.95
C THR A 406 -12.43 6.79 11.03
N LYS A 407 -11.98 6.27 9.89
CA LYS A 407 -11.02 5.16 9.81
C LYS A 407 -9.65 5.54 10.37
N THR A 408 -9.17 6.75 10.11
CA THR A 408 -7.90 7.23 10.68
C THR A 408 -7.99 7.46 12.19
N ALA A 409 -9.13 7.95 12.70
CA ALA A 409 -9.38 7.99 14.14
C ALA A 409 -9.41 6.58 14.76
N TYR A 410 -9.95 5.59 14.05
CA TYR A 410 -9.91 4.19 14.46
C TYR A 410 -8.48 3.65 14.55
N ILE A 411 -7.61 3.95 13.58
CA ILE A 411 -6.18 3.59 13.57
C ILE A 411 -5.50 4.12 14.84
N ARG A 412 -5.71 5.40 15.17
CA ARG A 412 -5.12 6.01 16.37
C ARG A 412 -5.66 5.37 17.67
N LYS A 413 -6.98 5.21 17.75
CA LYS A 413 -7.66 4.61 18.93
C LYS A 413 -7.14 3.21 19.23
N ASN A 414 -6.95 2.39 18.21
CA ASN A 414 -6.51 0.99 18.34
C ASN A 414 -4.98 0.85 18.30
N LYS A 415 -4.23 1.97 18.25
CA LYS A 415 -2.76 2.00 18.22
C LYS A 415 -2.17 1.18 17.07
N LEU A 416 -2.87 1.11 15.94
CA LEU A 416 -2.37 0.45 14.74
C LEU A 416 -1.13 1.19 14.22
N GLY A 417 -0.28 0.51 13.45
CA GLY A 417 1.00 1.04 12.94
C GLY A 417 0.84 2.25 12.02
N GLY A 418 -0.23 2.28 11.24
CA GLY A 418 -0.49 3.35 10.31
C GLY A 418 -1.46 2.96 9.20
N ALA A 419 -1.28 3.53 8.04
CA ALA A 419 -2.11 3.30 6.85
C ALA A 419 -1.27 3.15 5.59
N TYR A 420 -1.90 2.61 4.55
CA TYR A 420 -1.40 2.68 3.19
C TYR A 420 -2.56 2.87 2.20
N VAL A 421 -2.25 3.23 0.96
CA VAL A 421 -3.25 3.40 -0.11
C VAL A 421 -2.98 2.47 -1.28
N TRP A 422 -4.02 1.89 -1.84
CA TRP A 422 -4.08 1.28 -3.16
C TRP A 422 -5.00 2.13 -4.05
N VAL A 423 -4.53 2.84 -5.04
CA VAL A 423 -3.18 3.11 -5.49
C VAL A 423 -3.10 4.59 -5.91
N LEU A 424 -1.95 5.20 -5.78
CA LEU A 424 -1.77 6.67 -5.94
C LEU A 424 -2.34 7.26 -7.23
N GLY A 425 -2.23 6.54 -8.36
CA GLY A 425 -2.74 6.99 -9.66
C GLY A 425 -4.28 7.08 -9.75
N GLN A 426 -5.00 6.62 -8.74
CA GLN A 426 -6.46 6.61 -8.71
C GLN A 426 -7.08 7.74 -7.86
N ASP A 427 -6.27 8.49 -7.10
CA ASP A 427 -6.71 9.72 -6.42
C ASP A 427 -6.96 10.85 -7.42
N ASP A 428 -7.54 11.96 -6.97
CA ASP A 428 -7.60 13.16 -7.80
C ASP A 428 -6.20 13.78 -8.00
N ALA A 429 -6.09 14.68 -8.97
CA ALA A 429 -4.81 15.30 -9.33
C ALA A 429 -4.13 16.06 -8.16
N ASN A 430 -4.88 16.41 -7.11
CA ASN A 430 -4.37 17.09 -5.92
C ASN A 430 -3.98 16.11 -4.81
N GLY A 431 -4.32 14.81 -4.94
CA GLY A 431 -4.15 13.81 -3.90
C GLY A 431 -5.02 14.08 -2.68
N SER A 432 -6.26 14.49 -2.89
CA SER A 432 -7.13 14.99 -1.82
C SER A 432 -7.45 13.93 -0.77
N LEU A 433 -7.78 12.71 -1.21
CA LEU A 433 -8.10 11.62 -0.29
C LEU A 433 -6.84 11.13 0.44
N THR A 434 -5.73 11.01 -0.29
CA THR A 434 -4.40 10.67 0.28
C THR A 434 -3.99 11.67 1.36
N LYS A 435 -4.13 12.99 1.10
CA LYS A 435 -3.84 14.04 2.08
C LYS A 435 -4.77 14.00 3.29
N ALA A 436 -6.04 13.68 3.08
CA ALA A 436 -6.98 13.49 4.19
C ALA A 436 -6.59 12.32 5.10
N ILE A 437 -6.10 11.21 4.53
CA ILE A 437 -5.57 10.08 5.31
C ILE A 437 -4.37 10.53 6.13
N VAL A 438 -3.38 11.18 5.50
CA VAL A 438 -2.18 11.67 6.19
C VAL A 438 -2.53 12.61 7.34
N ALA A 439 -3.39 13.60 7.09
CA ALA A 439 -3.84 14.54 8.13
C ALA A 439 -4.56 13.83 9.28
N GLY A 440 -5.34 12.80 8.95
CA GLY A 440 -6.04 11.99 9.95
C GLY A 440 -5.13 11.08 10.78
N LEU A 441 -3.93 10.75 10.32
CA LEU A 441 -2.96 9.94 11.06
C LEU A 441 -2.16 10.74 12.09
N GLN A 442 -2.07 12.05 11.93
CA GLN A 442 -1.42 12.98 12.87
C GLN A 442 -2.31 13.20 14.10
#